data_1c9f14056010307582ecf269192cce5a
#
_entry.id   1c9f14056010307582ecf269192cce5a
#
_cell.length_a   1.000
_cell.length_b   1.000
_cell.length_c   1.000
_cell.angle_alpha   90.00
_cell.angle_beta   90.00
_cell.angle_gamma   90.00
#
_symmetry.space_group_name_H-M   'P 1'
#
loop_
_entity.id
_entity.type
_entity.pdbx_description
1 polymer ?
#
loop_
_entity_poly.entity_id
_entity_poly.type
_entity_poly.pdbx_seq_one_letter_code
_entity_poly.pdbx_strand_id
1 'polypeptide(L)'
;MATLKTTFAGVSMPNPFMLASAPPTTNCEMVARSFDAGWGGAVLKTMAYDLRMARNVNPRIAAYKVGKSIHGFTNFELGSPKPISKWLEDARWLKERFPEHAVFVSLLHTEGLVEEQWREVTRMFNDAGIDGFELNFSCSHGMAEAGGGAQVGGNEEAIKMVTNWVRSETNLPVMPKLPAMVPNIGSKARAAEEAGADAIATINTLNSIPGIDIYNFVPYPTVDGKSAFSVMSGRAIK
;
A
#
# COMPACT_ATOMS: atom_id res chain seq x y z
N MET A 1 -5.69 24.35 25.08
CA MET A 1 -6.07 24.13 23.68
C MET A 1 -6.25 22.62 23.47
N ALA A 2 -7.26 22.21 22.70
CA ALA A 2 -7.41 20.80 22.33
C ALA A 2 -6.22 20.37 21.43
N THR A 3 -5.69 19.19 21.67
CA THR A 3 -4.62 18.60 20.84
C THR A 3 -5.20 17.49 19.98
N LEU A 4 -4.65 17.33 18.75
CA LEU A 4 -4.95 16.20 17.87
C LEU A 4 -4.00 15.03 18.07
N LYS A 5 -3.04 15.16 19.01
CA LYS A 5 -2.08 14.07 19.31
C LYS A 5 -2.84 12.78 19.62
N THR A 6 -2.43 11.69 19.01
CA THR A 6 -3.09 10.38 19.12
C THR A 6 -2.08 9.25 19.15
N THR A 7 -2.56 8.06 19.50
CA THR A 7 -1.78 6.82 19.44
C THR A 7 -2.52 5.83 18.54
N PHE A 8 -1.82 5.26 17.57
CA PHE A 8 -2.33 4.23 16.66
C PHE A 8 -1.44 2.99 16.72
N ALA A 9 -2.03 1.84 17.05
CA ALA A 9 -1.30 0.58 17.22
C ALA A 9 -0.02 0.71 18.11
N GLY A 10 -0.10 1.51 19.18
CA GLY A 10 1.03 1.79 20.08
C GLY A 10 1.98 2.91 19.62
N VAL A 11 1.86 3.40 18.38
CA VAL A 11 2.69 4.48 17.83
C VAL A 11 2.07 5.84 18.11
N SER A 12 2.81 6.74 18.75
CA SER A 12 2.37 8.11 19.00
C SER A 12 2.54 8.98 17.76
N MET A 13 1.55 9.81 17.46
CA MET A 13 1.55 10.71 16.28
C MET A 13 1.02 12.10 16.64
N PRO A 14 1.45 13.17 15.95
CA PRO A 14 0.93 14.53 16.17
C PRO A 14 -0.57 14.66 15.94
N ASN A 15 -1.14 13.85 15.04
CA ASN A 15 -2.56 13.79 14.73
C ASN A 15 -2.88 12.48 13.99
N PRO A 16 -4.18 12.09 13.82
CA PRO A 16 -4.59 10.82 13.22
C PRO A 16 -4.50 10.77 11.70
N PHE A 17 -4.04 11.82 11.01
CA PHE A 17 -3.97 11.86 9.57
C PHE A 17 -2.67 11.26 9.05
N MET A 18 -2.77 10.13 8.38
CA MET A 18 -1.65 9.40 7.81
C MET A 18 -1.78 9.32 6.29
N LEU A 19 -0.71 9.64 5.57
CA LEU A 19 -0.64 9.41 4.13
C LEU A 19 -0.66 7.91 3.83
N ALA A 20 -1.55 7.49 2.95
CA ALA A 20 -1.56 6.11 2.46
C ALA A 20 -0.37 5.85 1.53
N SER A 21 0.02 4.57 1.42
CA SER A 21 0.99 4.09 0.42
C SER A 21 0.49 4.38 -1.00
N ALA A 22 1.02 5.44 -1.61
CA ALA A 22 0.57 5.99 -2.89
C ALA A 22 1.68 6.86 -3.52
N PRO A 23 1.51 7.44 -4.74
CA PRO A 23 2.51 8.32 -5.33
C PRO A 23 3.07 9.42 -4.42
N PRO A 24 2.29 10.08 -3.53
CA PRO A 24 2.83 11.08 -2.62
C PRO A 24 3.86 10.55 -1.60
N THR A 25 3.98 9.25 -1.42
CA THR A 25 4.92 8.63 -0.48
C THR A 25 6.05 7.86 -1.19
N THR A 26 6.37 8.24 -2.45
CA THR A 26 7.38 7.57 -3.27
C THR A 26 8.82 7.87 -2.85
N ASN A 27 9.08 9.02 -2.22
CA ASN A 27 10.40 9.40 -1.71
C ASN A 27 10.28 10.24 -0.44
N CYS A 28 11.40 10.35 0.28
CA CYS A 28 11.45 11.04 1.57
C CYS A 28 11.14 12.53 1.46
N GLU A 29 11.53 13.22 0.36
CA GLU A 29 11.28 14.64 0.19
C GLU A 29 9.78 14.96 0.02
N MET A 30 9.03 14.09 -0.65
CA MET A 30 7.57 14.25 -0.78
C MET A 30 6.89 14.03 0.57
N VAL A 31 7.31 13.02 1.33
CA VAL A 31 6.80 12.75 2.68
C VAL A 31 7.14 13.91 3.62
N ALA A 32 8.38 14.40 3.59
CA ALA A 32 8.82 15.54 4.41
C ALA A 32 7.96 16.79 4.18
N ARG A 33 7.71 17.16 2.91
CA ARG A 33 6.80 18.28 2.60
C ARG A 33 5.39 18.07 3.16
N SER A 34 4.93 16.83 3.22
CA SER A 34 3.62 16.53 3.78
C SER A 34 3.64 16.65 5.32
N PHE A 35 4.70 16.22 5.96
CA PHE A 35 4.88 16.41 7.42
C PHE A 35 4.98 17.89 7.77
N ASP A 36 5.74 18.67 7.01
CA ASP A 36 5.81 20.13 7.16
C ASP A 36 4.44 20.81 6.95
N ALA A 37 3.57 20.21 6.11
CA ALA A 37 2.18 20.66 5.91
C ALA A 37 1.20 20.16 6.98
N GLY A 38 1.66 19.40 7.98
CA GLY A 38 0.88 19.01 9.16
C GLY A 38 0.31 17.58 9.15
N TRP A 39 0.75 16.69 8.25
CA TRP A 39 0.38 15.27 8.32
C TRP A 39 1.05 14.58 9.51
N GLY A 40 0.33 13.72 10.23
CA GLY A 40 0.80 13.05 11.43
C GLY A 40 1.66 11.81 11.17
N GLY A 41 1.54 11.21 10.00
CA GLY A 41 2.30 10.02 9.61
C GLY A 41 2.22 9.72 8.12
N ALA A 42 2.96 8.71 7.68
CA ALA A 42 2.94 8.21 6.31
C ALA A 42 3.21 6.71 6.24
N VAL A 43 2.53 6.05 5.30
CA VAL A 43 2.91 4.72 4.82
C VAL A 43 3.69 4.92 3.52
N LEU A 44 4.96 4.53 3.48
CA LEU A 44 5.80 4.64 2.30
C LEU A 44 5.22 3.84 1.14
N LYS A 45 5.43 4.33 -0.09
CA LYS A 45 4.95 3.64 -1.31
C LYS A 45 5.38 2.19 -1.29
N THR A 46 4.43 1.30 -1.57
CA THR A 46 4.65 -0.15 -1.56
C THR A 46 5.89 -0.53 -2.35
N MET A 47 6.81 -1.16 -1.68
CA MET A 47 8.02 -1.72 -2.27
C MET A 47 7.80 -3.20 -2.59
N ALA A 48 8.26 -3.61 -3.76
CA ALA A 48 8.30 -4.99 -4.17
C ALA A 48 9.69 -5.55 -3.91
N TYR A 49 9.78 -6.74 -3.34
CA TYR A 49 11.05 -7.43 -3.17
C TYR A 49 11.67 -7.74 -4.54
N ASP A 50 10.83 -8.14 -5.49
CA ASP A 50 11.23 -8.38 -6.87
C ASP A 50 10.88 -7.19 -7.77
N LEU A 51 11.89 -6.59 -8.37
CA LEU A 51 11.73 -5.41 -9.23
C LEU A 51 11.25 -5.73 -10.66
N ARG A 52 11.13 -6.99 -11.06
CA ARG A 52 10.71 -7.38 -12.44
C ARG A 52 9.33 -6.83 -12.82
N MET A 53 8.44 -6.73 -11.84
CA MET A 53 7.09 -6.16 -12.02
C MET A 53 7.01 -4.68 -11.69
N ALA A 54 8.11 -4.08 -11.22
CA ALA A 54 8.17 -2.70 -10.80
C ALA A 54 8.54 -1.80 -11.97
N ARG A 55 7.61 -0.97 -12.42
CA ARG A 55 7.87 0.02 -13.49
C ARG A 55 6.95 1.22 -13.38
N ASN A 56 7.41 2.32 -13.95
CA ASN A 56 6.56 3.48 -14.14
C ASN A 56 5.70 3.27 -15.40
N VAL A 57 4.43 3.58 -15.30
CA VAL A 57 3.47 3.49 -16.40
C VAL A 57 2.88 4.86 -16.71
N ASN A 58 2.46 5.05 -17.97
CA ASN A 58 1.83 6.26 -18.44
C ASN A 58 0.71 5.91 -19.45
N PRO A 59 -0.51 6.46 -19.32
CA PRO A 59 -0.96 7.41 -18.29
C PRO A 59 -1.12 6.75 -16.93
N ARG A 60 -0.80 7.50 -15.88
CA ARG A 60 -0.86 6.99 -14.49
C ARG A 60 -2.20 7.28 -13.81
N ILE A 61 -2.79 8.42 -14.09
CA ILE A 61 -4.04 8.90 -13.48
C ILE A 61 -4.96 9.42 -14.56
N ALA A 62 -6.27 9.11 -14.42
CA ALA A 62 -7.33 9.69 -15.22
C ALA A 62 -8.52 10.06 -14.35
N ALA A 63 -9.23 11.12 -14.71
CA ALA A 63 -10.45 11.50 -14.03
C ALA A 63 -11.65 10.71 -14.54
N TYR A 64 -12.40 10.11 -13.61
CA TYR A 64 -13.71 9.56 -13.92
C TYR A 64 -14.75 10.67 -13.90
N LYS A 65 -15.38 10.89 -15.06
CA LYS A 65 -16.33 12.00 -15.26
C LYS A 65 -17.72 11.46 -15.63
N VAL A 66 -18.74 12.12 -15.11
CA VAL A 66 -20.13 11.98 -15.56
C VAL A 66 -20.57 13.35 -16.05
N GLY A 67 -20.70 13.50 -17.37
CA GLY A 67 -20.85 14.79 -18.00
C GLY A 67 -19.63 15.69 -17.74
N LYS A 68 -19.86 16.87 -17.16
CA LYS A 68 -18.77 17.83 -16.80
C LYS A 68 -18.22 17.64 -15.37
N SER A 69 -18.83 16.79 -14.56
CA SER A 69 -18.47 16.63 -13.15
C SER A 69 -17.48 15.50 -12.97
N ILE A 70 -16.45 15.73 -12.14
CA ILE A 70 -15.50 14.70 -11.71
C ILE A 70 -16.11 13.96 -10.52
N HIS A 71 -16.28 12.65 -10.64
CA HIS A 71 -16.83 11.76 -9.62
C HIS A 71 -15.77 10.91 -8.92
N GLY A 72 -14.58 10.80 -9.50
CA GLY A 72 -13.48 10.03 -8.93
C GLY A 72 -12.27 10.09 -9.84
N PHE A 73 -11.26 9.34 -9.44
CA PHE A 73 -10.03 9.19 -10.19
C PHE A 73 -9.75 7.71 -10.38
N THR A 74 -9.22 7.37 -11.52
CA THR A 74 -8.67 6.04 -11.78
C THR A 74 -7.17 6.17 -11.92
N ASN A 75 -6.45 5.20 -11.40
CA ASN A 75 -5.01 5.15 -11.57
C ASN A 75 -4.54 3.74 -11.94
N PHE A 76 -3.37 3.67 -12.51
CA PHE A 76 -2.64 2.45 -12.77
C PHE A 76 -1.27 2.55 -12.10
N GLU A 77 -1.05 1.73 -11.08
CA GLU A 77 0.16 1.76 -10.27
C GLU A 77 0.71 0.34 -10.11
N LEU A 78 1.98 0.21 -10.40
CA LEU A 78 2.76 -1.00 -10.12
C LEU A 78 3.66 -0.77 -8.91
N GLY A 79 4.36 -1.80 -8.45
CA GLY A 79 5.37 -1.68 -7.42
C GLY A 79 6.43 -0.63 -7.77
N SER A 80 7.07 -0.06 -6.78
CA SER A 80 8.12 0.92 -6.99
C SER A 80 9.38 0.26 -7.58
N PRO A 81 9.99 0.82 -8.63
CA PRO A 81 11.28 0.33 -9.15
C PRO A 81 12.48 0.76 -8.29
N LYS A 82 12.25 1.45 -7.19
CA LYS A 82 13.30 1.91 -6.27
C LYS A 82 13.86 0.73 -5.47
N PRO A 83 15.19 0.53 -5.42
CA PRO A 83 15.81 -0.55 -4.66
C PRO A 83 15.51 -0.47 -3.15
N ILE A 84 15.48 -1.60 -2.47
CA ILE A 84 15.24 -1.68 -1.01
C ILE A 84 16.26 -0.82 -0.24
N SER A 85 17.54 -0.82 -0.65
CA SER A 85 18.58 0.01 -0.02
C SER A 85 18.22 1.50 0.03
N LYS A 86 17.61 2.02 -1.04
CA LYS A 86 17.14 3.41 -1.09
C LYS A 86 15.92 3.66 -0.23
N TRP A 87 15.07 2.67 -0.04
CA TRP A 87 13.95 2.75 0.90
C TRP A 87 14.43 2.79 2.36
N LEU A 88 15.46 2.01 2.68
CA LEU A 88 16.10 2.04 4.01
C LEU A 88 16.75 3.41 4.30
N GLU A 89 17.44 3.98 3.31
CA GLU A 89 18.00 5.34 3.42
C GLU A 89 16.90 6.38 3.65
N ASP A 90 15.83 6.36 2.86
CA ASP A 90 14.69 7.27 2.99
C ASP A 90 14.00 7.15 4.36
N ALA A 91 13.80 5.92 4.83
CA ALA A 91 13.17 5.67 6.13
C ALA A 91 14.00 6.24 7.29
N ARG A 92 15.31 5.98 7.31
CA ARG A 92 16.24 6.52 8.33
C ARG A 92 16.24 8.05 8.30
N TRP A 93 16.37 8.63 7.11
CA TRP A 93 16.38 10.08 6.94
C TRP A 93 15.08 10.74 7.45
N LEU A 94 13.92 10.12 7.18
CA LEU A 94 12.64 10.62 7.68
C LEU A 94 12.57 10.54 9.21
N LYS A 95 12.98 9.44 9.82
CA LYS A 95 12.92 9.27 11.28
C LYS A 95 13.91 10.17 12.01
N GLU A 96 15.09 10.43 11.45
CA GLU A 96 16.04 11.40 12.00
C GLU A 96 15.48 12.83 11.98
N ARG A 97 14.82 13.22 10.89
CA ARG A 97 14.31 14.57 10.69
C ARG A 97 12.94 14.82 11.36
N PHE A 98 12.10 13.79 11.42
CA PHE A 98 10.72 13.87 11.91
C PHE A 98 10.43 12.79 12.97
N PRO A 99 11.11 12.80 14.11
CA PRO A 99 11.03 11.73 15.13
C PRO A 99 9.61 11.56 15.72
N GLU A 100 8.79 12.63 15.73
CA GLU A 100 7.42 12.61 16.27
C GLU A 100 6.36 12.08 15.26
N HIS A 101 6.75 11.90 13.98
CA HIS A 101 5.82 11.45 12.93
C HIS A 101 5.96 9.95 12.71
N ALA A 102 4.81 9.29 12.49
CA ALA A 102 4.79 7.86 12.21
C ALA A 102 5.25 7.57 10.76
N VAL A 103 6.20 6.67 10.62
CA VAL A 103 6.68 6.18 9.32
C VAL A 103 6.50 4.67 9.25
N PHE A 104 5.51 4.23 8.47
CA PHE A 104 5.28 2.82 8.17
C PHE A 104 5.85 2.48 6.78
N VAL A 105 6.28 1.25 6.61
CA VAL A 105 6.67 0.73 5.29
C VAL A 105 5.64 -0.25 4.77
N SER A 106 5.32 -0.14 3.46
CA SER A 106 4.38 -1.04 2.80
C SER A 106 5.14 -2.09 1.99
N LEU A 107 4.96 -3.36 2.37
CA LEU A 107 5.65 -4.51 1.78
C LEU A 107 4.73 -5.29 0.85
N LEU A 108 5.31 -5.77 -0.26
CA LEU A 108 4.64 -6.63 -1.22
C LEU A 108 5.64 -7.63 -1.80
N HIS A 109 5.26 -8.89 -1.86
CA HIS A 109 5.97 -9.89 -2.64
C HIS A 109 5.22 -10.25 -3.91
N THR A 110 5.96 -10.43 -4.99
CA THR A 110 5.44 -10.66 -6.34
C THR A 110 5.50 -12.12 -6.76
N GLU A 111 6.40 -12.90 -6.20
CA GLU A 111 6.60 -14.32 -6.52
C GLU A 111 6.17 -15.22 -5.38
N GLY A 112 4.87 -15.41 -5.27
CA GLY A 112 4.31 -16.40 -4.34
C GLY A 112 4.60 -16.12 -2.87
N LEU A 113 4.35 -17.13 -2.08
CA LEU A 113 4.52 -17.10 -0.63
C LEU A 113 5.90 -17.65 -0.27
N VAL A 114 6.94 -16.83 -0.40
CA VAL A 114 8.32 -17.18 -0.03
C VAL A 114 8.64 -16.63 1.35
N GLU A 115 8.55 -17.49 2.36
CA GLU A 115 8.72 -17.14 3.77
C GLU A 115 10.01 -16.34 4.04
N GLU A 116 11.16 -16.82 3.57
CA GLU A 116 12.44 -16.18 3.87
C GLU A 116 12.53 -14.76 3.33
N GLN A 117 11.93 -14.46 2.19
CA GLN A 117 11.91 -13.10 1.64
C GLN A 117 11.10 -12.14 2.51
N TRP A 118 9.94 -12.58 3.06
CA TRP A 118 9.16 -11.77 3.99
C TRP A 118 9.92 -11.53 5.29
N ARG A 119 10.58 -12.55 5.82
CA ARG A 119 11.39 -12.44 7.03
C ARG A 119 12.59 -11.54 6.83
N GLU A 120 13.34 -11.72 5.74
CA GLU A 120 14.52 -10.92 5.41
C GLU A 120 14.19 -9.43 5.31
N VAL A 121 13.18 -9.05 4.51
CA VAL A 121 12.82 -7.64 4.35
C VAL A 121 12.32 -7.03 5.66
N THR A 122 11.63 -7.80 6.49
CA THR A 122 11.19 -7.33 7.81
C THR A 122 12.38 -7.02 8.71
N ARG A 123 13.37 -7.92 8.79
CA ARG A 123 14.61 -7.69 9.55
C ARG A 123 15.34 -6.43 9.08
N MET A 124 15.48 -6.25 7.76
CA MET A 124 16.15 -5.07 7.19
C MET A 124 15.50 -3.75 7.64
N PHE A 125 14.17 -3.68 7.72
CA PHE A 125 13.47 -2.46 8.10
C PHE A 125 13.36 -2.26 9.61
N ASN A 126 13.43 -3.30 10.44
CA ASN A 126 13.57 -3.14 11.88
C ASN A 126 14.78 -2.25 12.24
N ASP A 127 15.92 -2.45 11.54
CA ASP A 127 17.15 -1.70 11.76
C ASP A 127 17.11 -0.28 11.16
N ALA A 128 16.07 0.06 10.42
CA ALA A 128 15.90 1.40 9.85
C ALA A 128 15.18 2.39 10.77
N GLY A 129 14.69 1.93 11.95
CA GLY A 129 14.02 2.77 12.94
C GLY A 129 12.61 3.21 12.55
N ILE A 130 11.93 2.48 11.65
CA ILE A 130 10.53 2.71 11.30
C ILE A 130 9.58 2.43 12.46
N ASP A 131 8.33 2.85 12.33
CA ASP A 131 7.32 2.69 13.38
C ASP A 131 6.37 1.50 13.15
N GLY A 132 6.38 0.87 11.97
CA GLY A 132 5.55 -0.29 11.69
C GLY A 132 5.53 -0.72 10.23
N PHE A 133 4.79 -1.80 9.98
CA PHE A 133 4.68 -2.44 8.67
C PHE A 133 3.23 -2.44 8.18
N GLU A 134 3.01 -2.04 6.91
CA GLU A 134 1.80 -2.35 6.15
C GLU A 134 2.10 -3.56 5.26
N LEU A 135 1.26 -4.60 5.30
CA LEU A 135 1.37 -5.75 4.40
C LEU A 135 0.34 -5.58 3.27
N ASN A 136 0.81 -5.33 2.05
CA ASN A 136 -0.09 -5.07 0.93
C ASN A 136 -0.65 -6.38 0.34
N PHE A 137 -1.76 -6.84 0.89
CA PHE A 137 -2.51 -8.01 0.44
C PHE A 137 -3.57 -7.69 -0.62
N SER A 138 -3.42 -6.58 -1.31
CA SER A 138 -4.52 -6.05 -2.11
C SER A 138 -4.14 -5.61 -3.53
N CYS A 139 -2.86 -5.65 -3.90
CA CYS A 139 -2.44 -5.29 -5.25
C CYS A 139 -2.97 -6.30 -6.28
N SER A 140 -3.73 -5.79 -7.27
CA SER A 140 -4.38 -6.62 -8.29
C SER A 140 -3.65 -6.63 -9.63
N HIS A 141 -2.71 -5.70 -9.85
CA HIS A 141 -2.04 -5.55 -11.13
C HIS A 141 -0.83 -6.49 -11.27
N GLY A 142 -0.97 -7.57 -12.07
CA GLY A 142 0.09 -8.51 -12.39
C GLY A 142 0.61 -9.35 -11.22
N MET A 143 0.28 -8.98 -9.99
CA MET A 143 0.75 -9.62 -8.77
C MET A 143 -0.10 -10.83 -8.40
N ALA A 144 -1.40 -10.79 -8.72
CA ALA A 144 -2.31 -11.90 -8.44
C ALA A 144 -1.94 -13.14 -9.26
N GLU A 145 -1.53 -12.95 -10.52
CA GLU A 145 -1.09 -14.04 -11.41
C GLU A 145 0.22 -14.70 -10.92
N ALA A 146 1.04 -13.95 -10.19
CA ALA A 146 2.28 -14.44 -9.59
C ALA A 146 2.10 -14.98 -8.16
N GLY A 147 0.86 -15.04 -7.64
CA GLY A 147 0.58 -15.58 -6.30
C GLY A 147 0.72 -14.57 -5.15
N GLY A 148 0.88 -13.28 -5.46
CA GLY A 148 1.01 -12.20 -4.47
C GLY A 148 -0.23 -11.30 -4.34
N GLY A 149 -0.12 -10.24 -3.58
CA GLY A 149 -1.12 -9.17 -3.48
C GLY A 149 -2.54 -9.66 -3.21
N ALA A 150 -3.47 -9.43 -4.13
CA ALA A 150 -4.88 -9.77 -3.98
C ALA A 150 -5.17 -11.29 -3.84
N GLN A 151 -4.29 -12.17 -4.31
CA GLN A 151 -4.44 -13.60 -4.03
C GLN A 151 -4.22 -13.92 -2.55
N VAL A 152 -3.21 -13.32 -1.94
CA VAL A 152 -3.00 -13.43 -0.48
C VAL A 152 -4.22 -12.88 0.25
N GLY A 153 -4.66 -11.66 -0.10
CA GLY A 153 -5.81 -11.02 0.56
C GLY A 153 -7.15 -11.70 0.35
N GLY A 154 -7.28 -12.53 -0.68
CA GLY A 154 -8.45 -13.38 -0.94
C GLY A 154 -8.49 -14.67 -0.11
N ASN A 155 -7.36 -15.09 0.46
CA ASN A 155 -7.19 -16.37 1.13
C ASN A 155 -6.81 -16.18 2.61
N GLU A 156 -7.66 -16.65 3.53
CA GLU A 156 -7.47 -16.49 4.98
C GLU A 156 -6.21 -17.18 5.49
N GLU A 157 -5.90 -18.37 4.99
CA GLU A 157 -4.70 -19.11 5.40
C GLU A 157 -3.42 -18.39 4.91
N ALA A 158 -3.44 -17.83 3.70
CA ALA A 158 -2.33 -17.04 3.19
C ALA A 158 -2.14 -15.74 4.00
N ILE A 159 -3.23 -15.07 4.38
CA ILE A 159 -3.18 -13.90 5.28
C ILE A 159 -2.53 -14.28 6.61
N LYS A 160 -2.99 -15.36 7.25
CA LYS A 160 -2.43 -15.84 8.52
C LYS A 160 -0.94 -16.16 8.39
N MET A 161 -0.59 -16.90 7.37
CA MET A 161 0.78 -17.36 7.14
C MET A 161 1.74 -16.19 6.98
N VAL A 162 1.45 -15.25 6.07
CA VAL A 162 2.33 -14.10 5.83
C VAL A 162 2.38 -13.16 7.04
N THR A 163 1.23 -12.92 7.68
CA THR A 163 1.19 -12.09 8.89
C THR A 163 2.04 -12.70 10.01
N ASN A 164 1.98 -14.02 10.21
CA ASN A 164 2.82 -14.72 11.18
C ASN A 164 4.32 -14.64 10.84
N TRP A 165 4.70 -14.76 9.58
CA TRP A 165 6.09 -14.65 9.17
C TRP A 165 6.68 -13.27 9.51
N VAL A 166 5.94 -12.21 9.20
CA VAL A 166 6.36 -10.84 9.53
C VAL A 166 6.33 -10.64 11.04
N ARG A 167 5.25 -11.03 11.72
CA ARG A 167 5.11 -10.86 13.17
C ARG A 167 6.24 -11.52 13.96
N SER A 168 6.74 -12.68 13.52
CA SER A 168 7.82 -13.39 14.20
C SER A 168 9.19 -12.70 14.10
N GLU A 169 9.35 -11.75 13.17
CA GLU A 169 10.60 -11.01 12.96
C GLU A 169 10.59 -9.61 13.58
N THR A 170 9.44 -9.13 14.08
CA THR A 170 9.34 -7.75 14.59
C THR A 170 8.45 -7.63 15.81
N ASN A 171 8.75 -6.66 16.68
CA ASN A 171 7.86 -6.19 17.73
C ASN A 171 7.13 -4.88 17.34
N LEU A 172 7.42 -4.34 16.16
CA LEU A 172 6.72 -3.17 15.62
C LEU A 172 5.31 -3.54 15.17
N PRO A 173 4.36 -2.60 15.13
CA PRO A 173 3.02 -2.85 14.62
C PRO A 173 3.00 -3.43 13.21
N VAL A 174 2.17 -4.44 13.00
CA VAL A 174 1.92 -5.10 11.72
C VAL A 174 0.47 -4.85 11.31
N MET A 175 0.28 -4.23 10.14
CA MET A 175 -1.00 -3.78 9.62
C MET A 175 -1.27 -4.36 8.22
N PRO A 176 -1.94 -5.51 8.09
CA PRO A 176 -2.40 -6.01 6.81
C PRO A 176 -3.39 -5.06 6.13
N LYS A 177 -3.14 -4.72 4.86
CA LYS A 177 -4.03 -3.94 4.02
C LYS A 177 -4.83 -4.84 3.12
N LEU A 178 -6.14 -4.87 3.37
CA LEU A 178 -7.07 -5.80 2.77
C LEU A 178 -7.64 -5.28 1.44
N PRO A 179 -7.94 -6.19 0.49
CA PRO A 179 -8.61 -5.83 -0.76
C PRO A 179 -10.08 -5.48 -0.53
N ALA A 180 -10.62 -4.59 -1.38
CA ALA A 180 -12.02 -4.23 -1.33
C ALA A 180 -12.94 -5.31 -1.92
N MET A 181 -12.46 -6.04 -2.92
CA MET A 181 -13.27 -6.96 -3.72
C MET A 181 -13.13 -8.40 -3.24
N VAL A 182 -13.60 -8.64 -2.02
CA VAL A 182 -13.67 -9.99 -1.42
C VAL A 182 -15.08 -10.23 -0.87
N PRO A 183 -15.57 -11.48 -0.88
CA PRO A 183 -16.94 -11.78 -0.44
C PRO A 183 -17.22 -11.40 1.03
N ASN A 184 -16.21 -11.48 1.88
CA ASN A 184 -16.31 -11.18 3.31
C ASN A 184 -14.98 -10.60 3.82
N ILE A 185 -14.89 -9.28 3.89
CA ILE A 185 -13.71 -8.59 4.40
C ILE A 185 -13.53 -8.82 5.92
N GLY A 186 -14.62 -9.02 6.64
CA GLY A 186 -14.57 -9.30 8.08
C GLY A 186 -13.87 -10.62 8.42
N SER A 187 -14.06 -11.68 7.62
CA SER A 187 -13.32 -12.93 7.82
C SER A 187 -11.82 -12.78 7.53
N LYS A 188 -11.46 -11.94 6.56
CA LYS A 188 -10.06 -11.61 6.22
C LYS A 188 -9.40 -10.82 7.35
N ALA A 189 -10.10 -9.84 7.90
CA ALA A 189 -9.64 -9.06 9.04
C ALA A 189 -9.41 -9.95 10.27
N ARG A 190 -10.34 -10.85 10.55
CA ARG A 190 -10.22 -11.83 11.66
C ARG A 190 -9.01 -12.75 11.48
N ALA A 191 -8.79 -13.26 10.27
CA ALA A 191 -7.61 -14.07 9.96
C ALA A 191 -6.30 -13.33 10.24
N ALA A 192 -6.23 -12.05 9.89
CA ALA A 192 -5.08 -11.20 10.19
C ALA A 192 -4.91 -10.98 11.70
N GLU A 193 -6.00 -10.70 12.44
CA GLU A 193 -6.00 -10.52 13.88
C GLU A 193 -5.53 -11.79 14.61
N GLU A 194 -6.07 -12.95 14.25
CA GLU A 194 -5.65 -14.25 14.79
C GLU A 194 -4.17 -14.57 14.54
N ALA A 195 -3.58 -14.00 13.51
CA ALA A 195 -2.15 -14.12 13.18
C ALA A 195 -1.27 -13.06 13.85
N GLY A 196 -1.84 -12.21 14.72
CA GLY A 196 -1.09 -11.22 15.49
C GLY A 196 -0.93 -9.86 14.82
N ALA A 197 -1.83 -9.49 13.90
CA ALA A 197 -1.88 -8.12 13.39
C ALA A 197 -2.35 -7.15 14.49
N ASP A 198 -1.68 -5.99 14.59
CA ASP A 198 -1.99 -4.93 15.56
C ASP A 198 -3.05 -3.96 15.04
N ALA A 199 -3.22 -3.89 13.73
CA ALA A 199 -4.20 -3.04 13.06
C ALA A 199 -4.56 -3.62 11.68
N ILE A 200 -5.64 -3.09 11.09
CA ILE A 200 -6.08 -3.44 9.74
C ILE A 200 -6.22 -2.16 8.91
N ALA A 201 -5.57 -2.14 7.74
CA ALA A 201 -5.82 -1.09 6.75
C ALA A 201 -6.95 -1.52 5.80
N THR A 202 -7.95 -0.67 5.63
CA THR A 202 -9.03 -0.81 4.65
C THR A 202 -9.22 0.49 3.90
N ILE A 203 -9.41 0.43 2.67
CA ILE A 203 -9.31 -0.64 1.66
C ILE A 203 -8.36 -0.18 0.57
N ASN A 204 -7.83 -1.11 -0.23
CA ASN A 204 -7.21 -0.69 -1.48
C ASN A 204 -8.29 -0.22 -2.47
N THR A 205 -7.87 0.47 -3.50
CA THR A 205 -8.74 0.97 -4.59
C THR A 205 -9.55 -0.15 -5.24
N LEU A 206 -10.73 0.19 -5.79
CA LEU A 206 -11.58 -0.75 -6.51
C LEU A 206 -11.08 -0.94 -7.95
N ASN A 207 -11.01 -2.18 -8.40
CA ASN A 207 -10.76 -2.45 -9.83
C ASN A 207 -11.87 -1.84 -10.68
N SER A 208 -11.48 -1.14 -11.75
CA SER A 208 -12.42 -0.42 -12.59
C SER A 208 -11.97 -0.33 -14.04
N ILE A 209 -12.95 -0.17 -14.93
CA ILE A 209 -12.76 0.26 -16.30
C ILE A 209 -13.58 1.54 -16.43
N PRO A 210 -12.97 2.73 -16.41
CA PRO A 210 -13.72 4.00 -16.42
C PRO A 210 -14.41 4.29 -17.74
N GLY A 211 -14.00 3.63 -18.82
CA GLY A 211 -14.62 3.74 -20.13
C GLY A 211 -14.00 2.80 -21.17
N ILE A 212 -14.72 2.60 -22.24
CA ILE A 212 -14.28 1.83 -23.41
C ILE A 212 -14.47 2.72 -24.63
N ASP A 213 -13.42 2.86 -25.45
CA ASP A 213 -13.56 3.41 -26.78
C ASP A 213 -14.34 2.40 -27.64
N ILE A 214 -15.58 2.73 -27.94
CA ILE A 214 -16.52 1.84 -28.67
C ILE A 214 -16.15 1.68 -30.14
N TYR A 215 -15.29 2.53 -30.68
CA TYR A 215 -14.87 2.45 -32.08
C TYR A 215 -13.64 1.54 -32.27
N ASN A 216 -12.75 1.57 -31.29
CA ASN A 216 -11.51 0.78 -31.32
C ASN A 216 -11.56 -0.42 -30.36
N PHE A 217 -12.63 -0.56 -29.57
CA PHE A 217 -12.83 -1.60 -28.56
C PHE A 217 -11.71 -1.67 -27.51
N VAL A 218 -11.16 -0.51 -27.14
CA VAL A 218 -10.04 -0.39 -26.24
C VAL A 218 -10.51 0.23 -24.92
N PRO A 219 -10.27 -0.40 -23.77
CA PRO A 219 -10.57 0.21 -22.48
C PRO A 219 -9.60 1.37 -22.18
N TYR A 220 -10.11 2.36 -21.47
CA TYR A 220 -9.36 3.54 -21.05
C TYR A 220 -9.14 3.48 -19.52
N PRO A 221 -7.94 3.77 -19.03
CA PRO A 221 -6.69 3.99 -19.77
C PRO A 221 -6.11 2.66 -20.29
N THR A 222 -5.35 2.73 -21.38
CA THR A 222 -4.49 1.65 -21.83
C THR A 222 -3.08 1.86 -21.31
N VAL A 223 -2.37 0.78 -21.04
CA VAL A 223 -0.98 0.78 -20.62
C VAL A 223 -0.16 -0.01 -21.64
N ASP A 224 0.85 0.64 -22.20
CA ASP A 224 1.72 0.06 -23.26
C ASP A 224 0.91 -0.52 -24.43
N GLY A 225 -0.17 0.15 -24.84
CA GLY A 225 -1.05 -0.30 -25.92
C GLY A 225 -1.89 -1.54 -25.62
N LYS A 226 -1.88 -2.01 -24.38
CA LYS A 226 -2.66 -3.17 -23.93
C LYS A 226 -3.80 -2.74 -23.02
N SER A 227 -4.91 -3.46 -23.11
CA SER A 227 -6.02 -3.33 -22.18
C SER A 227 -5.58 -3.66 -20.77
N ALA A 228 -5.86 -2.77 -19.84
CA ALA A 228 -5.57 -2.98 -18.42
C ALA A 228 -6.75 -2.51 -17.57
N PHE A 229 -7.02 -3.21 -16.49
CA PHE A 229 -7.88 -2.67 -15.44
C PHE A 229 -7.14 -1.53 -14.76
N SER A 230 -7.80 -0.40 -14.57
CA SER A 230 -7.35 0.62 -13.63
C SER A 230 -7.96 0.38 -12.26
N VAL A 231 -7.60 1.20 -11.29
CA VAL A 231 -8.20 1.16 -9.97
C VAL A 231 -8.82 2.50 -9.63
N MET A 232 -10.02 2.48 -9.08
CA MET A 232 -10.80 3.68 -8.79
C MET A 232 -10.62 4.10 -7.33
N SER A 233 -10.53 5.40 -7.13
CA SER A 233 -10.42 6.04 -5.82
C SER A 233 -11.24 7.32 -5.74
N GLY A 234 -11.28 7.93 -4.55
CA GLY A 234 -11.97 9.18 -4.30
C GLY A 234 -13.48 9.00 -4.10
N ARG A 235 -14.26 10.01 -4.48
CA ARG A 235 -15.69 10.11 -4.18
C ARG A 235 -16.53 8.96 -4.75
N ALA A 236 -16.09 8.35 -5.84
CA ALA A 236 -16.82 7.27 -6.51
C ALA A 236 -16.86 5.94 -5.72
N ILE A 237 -16.08 5.81 -4.65
CA ILE A 237 -16.04 4.60 -3.80
C ILE A 237 -16.75 4.78 -2.45
N LYS A 238 -17.53 5.84 -2.29
CA LYS A 238 -18.36 6.08 -1.11
C LYS A 238 -19.65 5.28 -1.17
#